data_3d7442b2b589bc30901e45c0917e389d
#
_entry.id   3d7442b2b589bc30901e45c0917e389d
#
_cell.length_a   1.000
_cell.length_b   1.000
_cell.length_c   1.000
_cell.angle_alpha   90.00
_cell.angle_beta   90.00
_cell.angle_gamma   90.00
#
_symmetry.space_group_name_H-M   'P 1'
#
loop_
_entity.id
_entity.type
_entity.pdbx_description
1 polymer ?
#
loop_
_entity_poly.entity_id
_entity_poly.type
_entity_poly.pdbx_seq_one_letter_code
_entity_poly.pdbx_strand_id
1 'polypeptide(L)'
;MARTIRSTPFAAGLTLAIALIAGQARAQQGFEAAYTIAVARIPIGSAAMTGSIGTDEYVISMSGRTSGLARVVASGEGSMTATGAVSANKLLPLRYTSKSTADDDTLAVTMTFKDGNVNELEASEPPPGEDRVVLTTEHRRQVLDPLSALLVPAGDAGLSEAVCRRVLPVFDGRRRYDLSLSFKRIEQVKASQGYAGPAAVCSVTFQPIAGHRRSSPLLTFLTDGRDVEMALAPIAGSRTLAPFRITATYMLGNVVMQATRFEATATPAPTRASQP
;
A
#
# COMPACT_ATOMS: atom_id res chain seq x y z
N MET A 1 17.97 93.96 4.09
CA MET A 1 16.90 93.02 3.58
C MET A 1 17.36 91.64 3.71
N ALA A 2 16.99 90.89 4.77
CA ALA A 2 17.39 89.55 5.07
C ALA A 2 16.22 88.63 4.70
N ARG A 3 16.46 87.63 3.87
CA ARG A 3 15.53 86.58 3.44
C ARG A 3 15.79 85.31 4.21
N THR A 4 14.88 84.98 5.12
CA THR A 4 14.92 83.75 5.93
C THR A 4 14.41 82.59 5.09
N ILE A 5 15.21 81.51 4.91
CA ILE A 5 14.81 80.26 4.26
C ILE A 5 14.37 79.31 5.36
N ARG A 6 13.11 78.90 5.35
CA ARG A 6 12.57 77.84 6.21
C ARG A 6 12.81 76.48 5.57
N SER A 7 13.55 75.62 6.28
CA SER A 7 13.74 74.21 5.93
C SER A 7 12.63 73.36 6.59
N THR A 8 11.85 72.64 5.78
CA THR A 8 10.89 71.63 6.22
C THR A 8 11.58 70.26 6.27
N PRO A 9 11.40 69.46 7.34
CA PRO A 9 11.94 68.09 7.36
C PRO A 9 10.97 67.16 6.64
N PHE A 10 11.52 66.38 5.70
CA PHE A 10 10.86 65.27 5.04
C PHE A 10 10.94 64.06 5.97
N ALA A 11 9.81 63.59 6.52
CA ALA A 11 9.71 62.37 7.27
C ALA A 11 9.53 61.23 6.28
N ALA A 12 10.59 60.44 6.04
CA ALA A 12 10.53 59.21 5.26
C ALA A 12 9.91 58.09 6.11
N GLY A 13 8.66 57.77 5.85
CA GLY A 13 7.95 56.63 6.43
C GLY A 13 8.43 55.34 5.78
N LEU A 14 9.17 54.50 6.53
CA LEU A 14 9.58 53.16 6.14
C LEU A 14 8.44 52.18 6.40
N THR A 15 7.63 51.87 5.38
CA THR A 15 6.59 50.84 5.46
C THR A 15 7.22 49.46 5.31
N LEU A 16 7.34 48.73 6.42
CA LEU A 16 7.80 47.35 6.49
C LEU A 16 6.68 46.43 5.95
N ALA A 17 6.78 45.99 4.70
CA ALA A 17 5.89 45.04 4.12
C ALA A 17 6.26 43.62 4.66
N ILE A 18 5.50 43.13 5.65
CA ILE A 18 5.57 41.75 6.13
C ILE A 18 4.90 40.88 5.08
N ALA A 19 5.70 40.24 4.22
CA ALA A 19 5.24 39.18 3.31
C ALA A 19 4.86 37.95 4.16
N LEU A 20 3.56 37.73 4.36
CA LEU A 20 3.04 36.46 4.87
C LEU A 20 3.35 35.37 3.82
N ILE A 21 4.41 34.60 4.07
CA ILE A 21 4.63 33.35 3.36
C ILE A 21 3.59 32.35 3.88
N ALA A 22 2.41 32.36 3.26
CA ALA A 22 1.44 31.29 3.45
C ALA A 22 2.06 30.02 2.88
N GLY A 23 2.68 29.24 3.76
CA GLY A 23 3.10 27.87 3.44
C GLY A 23 1.87 27.11 2.94
N GLN A 24 1.83 26.82 1.65
CA GLN A 24 0.79 25.96 1.08
C GLN A 24 0.96 24.58 1.75
N ALA A 25 0.13 24.30 2.75
CA ALA A 25 -0.06 22.95 3.24
C ALA A 25 -0.52 22.13 2.03
N ARG A 26 0.37 21.35 1.42
CA ARG A 26 0.01 20.40 0.39
C ARG A 26 -0.97 19.42 1.01
N ALA A 27 -2.23 19.50 0.56
CA ALA A 27 -3.27 18.61 1.02
C ALA A 27 -2.82 17.18 0.69
N GLN A 28 -2.64 16.38 1.72
CA GLN A 28 -2.41 14.95 1.59
C GLN A 28 -3.66 14.35 0.95
N GLN A 29 -3.50 13.69 -0.18
CA GLN A 29 -4.65 13.16 -0.91
C GLN A 29 -5.00 11.80 -0.35
N GLY A 30 -6.21 11.67 0.16
CA GLY A 30 -6.77 10.42 0.62
C GLY A 30 -7.11 9.49 -0.56
N PHE A 31 -7.15 8.21 -0.27
CA PHE A 31 -7.49 7.15 -1.20
C PHE A 31 -8.39 6.13 -0.52
N GLU A 32 -9.42 5.67 -1.24
CA GLU A 32 -10.31 4.61 -0.81
C GLU A 32 -10.57 3.63 -1.95
N ALA A 33 -10.44 2.33 -1.65
CA ALA A 33 -10.85 1.26 -2.54
C ALA A 33 -11.63 0.20 -1.76
N ALA A 34 -12.75 -0.26 -2.34
CA ALA A 34 -13.51 -1.40 -1.83
C ALA A 34 -13.45 -2.53 -2.86
N TYR A 35 -13.29 -3.75 -2.37
CA TYR A 35 -13.11 -4.94 -3.21
C TYR A 35 -14.13 -6.02 -2.89
N THR A 36 -14.56 -6.72 -3.93
CA THR A 36 -15.22 -8.03 -3.82
C THR A 36 -14.19 -9.11 -4.11
N ILE A 37 -14.20 -10.19 -3.31
CA ILE A 37 -13.38 -11.37 -3.54
C ILE A 37 -14.31 -12.51 -3.94
N ALA A 38 -14.03 -13.15 -5.06
CA ALA A 38 -14.85 -14.23 -5.61
C ALA A 38 -13.98 -15.42 -6.06
N VAL A 39 -14.54 -16.63 -5.95
CA VAL A 39 -13.98 -17.86 -6.53
C VAL A 39 -15.01 -18.40 -7.51
N ALA A 40 -14.60 -18.68 -8.75
CA ALA A 40 -15.49 -19.12 -9.81
C ALA A 40 -16.76 -18.26 -9.94
N ARG A 41 -16.64 -16.94 -9.78
CA ARG A 41 -17.70 -15.91 -9.76
C ARG A 41 -18.61 -15.93 -8.52
N ILE A 42 -18.39 -16.82 -7.57
CA ILE A 42 -19.16 -16.84 -6.31
C ILE A 42 -18.47 -15.90 -5.31
N PRO A 43 -19.13 -14.85 -4.83
CA PRO A 43 -18.55 -13.97 -3.81
C PRO A 43 -18.28 -14.73 -2.50
N ILE A 44 -17.04 -14.66 -2.03
CA ILE A 44 -16.58 -15.32 -0.81
C ILE A 44 -16.07 -14.35 0.25
N GLY A 45 -15.87 -13.09 -0.11
CA GLY A 45 -15.33 -12.09 0.80
C GLY A 45 -15.37 -10.68 0.25
N SER A 46 -15.00 -9.76 1.10
CA SER A 46 -14.80 -8.35 0.78
C SER A 46 -13.54 -7.82 1.45
N ALA A 47 -12.95 -6.79 0.86
CA ALA A 47 -11.86 -6.04 1.45
C ALA A 47 -12.05 -4.54 1.22
N ALA A 48 -11.42 -3.73 2.06
CA ALA A 48 -11.34 -2.29 1.89
C ALA A 48 -9.90 -1.84 2.12
N MET A 49 -9.44 -0.92 1.30
CA MET A 49 -8.13 -0.27 1.43
C MET A 49 -8.35 1.23 1.52
N THR A 50 -7.76 1.87 2.51
CA THR A 50 -7.84 3.32 2.71
C THR A 50 -6.47 3.85 3.07
N GLY A 51 -6.20 5.11 2.77
CA GLY A 51 -4.95 5.73 3.18
C GLY A 51 -4.73 7.09 2.56
N SER A 52 -3.54 7.60 2.78
CA SER A 52 -3.05 8.82 2.16
C SER A 52 -1.61 8.61 1.68
N ILE A 53 -1.30 9.15 0.51
CA ILE A 53 0.04 9.10 -0.07
C ILE A 53 0.42 10.53 -0.41
N GLY A 54 1.37 11.06 0.35
CA GLY A 54 1.95 12.38 0.14
C GLY A 54 3.22 12.33 -0.73
N THR A 55 3.95 13.43 -0.72
CA THR A 55 5.26 13.54 -1.39
C THR A 55 6.35 12.80 -0.63
N ASP A 56 6.26 12.78 0.69
CA ASP A 56 7.34 12.34 1.58
C ASP A 56 6.94 11.17 2.47
N GLU A 57 5.64 10.95 2.66
CA GLU A 57 5.11 9.91 3.55
C GLU A 57 3.85 9.26 3.00
N TYR A 58 3.57 8.06 3.47
CA TYR A 58 2.33 7.34 3.23
C TYR A 58 1.80 6.68 4.50
N VAL A 59 0.49 6.61 4.57
CA VAL A 59 -0.25 5.78 5.54
C VAL A 59 -1.28 5.00 4.75
N ILE A 60 -1.30 3.68 4.91
CA ILE A 60 -2.27 2.82 4.25
C ILE A 60 -2.78 1.78 5.21
N SER A 61 -4.07 1.50 5.14
CA SER A 61 -4.74 0.45 5.90
C SER A 61 -5.55 -0.42 4.98
N MET A 62 -5.60 -1.71 5.26
CA MET A 62 -6.44 -2.67 4.56
C MET A 62 -7.14 -3.55 5.56
N SER A 63 -8.43 -3.80 5.35
CA SER A 63 -9.22 -4.76 6.11
C SER A 63 -9.93 -5.71 5.15
N GLY A 64 -10.22 -6.92 5.62
CA GLY A 64 -10.93 -7.91 4.83
C GLY A 64 -11.67 -8.90 5.71
N ARG A 65 -12.72 -9.49 5.15
CA ARG A 65 -13.53 -10.52 5.84
C ARG A 65 -14.14 -11.49 4.86
N THR A 66 -14.33 -12.71 5.31
CA THR A 66 -15.15 -13.68 4.59
C THR A 66 -16.62 -13.28 4.61
N SER A 67 -17.35 -13.58 3.56
CA SER A 67 -18.78 -13.27 3.43
C SER A 67 -19.54 -14.35 2.67
N GLY A 68 -20.87 -14.25 2.68
CA GLY A 68 -21.74 -15.19 1.98
C GLY A 68 -21.63 -16.63 2.50
N LEU A 69 -21.76 -17.59 1.61
CA LEU A 69 -21.69 -19.03 1.93
C LEU A 69 -20.31 -19.46 2.43
N ALA A 70 -19.24 -18.74 2.14
CA ALA A 70 -17.91 -19.05 2.63
C ALA A 70 -17.81 -19.00 4.17
N ARG A 71 -18.62 -18.18 4.83
CA ARG A 71 -18.66 -18.10 6.31
C ARG A 71 -19.12 -19.39 7.00
N VAL A 72 -19.83 -20.25 6.28
CA VAL A 72 -20.30 -21.54 6.80
C VAL A 72 -19.17 -22.56 6.85
N VAL A 73 -18.16 -22.38 5.96
CA VAL A 73 -17.01 -23.29 5.84
C VAL A 73 -15.81 -22.77 6.60
N ALA A 74 -15.58 -21.45 6.55
CA ALA A 74 -14.49 -20.78 7.25
C ALA A 74 -14.85 -19.32 7.50
N SER A 75 -14.84 -18.90 8.75
CA SER A 75 -14.97 -17.49 9.10
C SER A 75 -13.58 -16.90 9.27
N GLY A 76 -13.39 -15.68 8.77
CA GLY A 76 -12.10 -15.01 8.93
C GLY A 76 -12.23 -13.52 8.65
N GLU A 77 -11.48 -12.75 9.42
CA GLU A 77 -11.31 -11.32 9.20
C GLU A 77 -9.84 -10.94 9.44
N GLY A 78 -9.44 -9.85 8.86
CA GLY A 78 -8.09 -9.34 9.06
C GLY A 78 -7.97 -7.86 8.78
N SER A 79 -6.98 -7.27 9.40
CA SER A 79 -6.60 -5.87 9.16
C SER A 79 -5.09 -5.73 9.11
N MET A 80 -4.64 -4.78 8.32
CA MET A 80 -3.22 -4.41 8.17
C MET A 80 -3.12 -2.90 8.10
N THR A 81 -2.04 -2.36 8.63
CA THR A 81 -1.68 -0.94 8.48
C THR A 81 -0.18 -0.85 8.22
N ALA A 82 0.19 -0.04 7.26
CA ALA A 82 1.58 0.31 6.96
C ALA A 82 1.75 1.81 6.92
N THR A 83 2.86 2.29 7.45
CA THR A 83 3.30 3.68 7.35
C THR A 83 4.74 3.70 6.87
N GLY A 84 5.11 4.73 6.14
CA GLY A 84 6.48 4.85 5.64
C GLY A 84 6.74 6.15 4.92
N ALA A 85 7.96 6.28 4.43
CA ALA A 85 8.40 7.39 3.60
C ALA A 85 8.25 7.08 2.12
N VAL A 86 7.99 8.12 1.32
CA VAL A 86 8.02 8.09 -0.15
C VAL A 86 9.32 8.73 -0.59
N SER A 87 10.15 8.02 -1.33
CA SER A 87 11.42 8.54 -1.85
C SER A 87 11.56 8.21 -3.32
N ALA A 88 11.52 9.22 -4.17
CA ALA A 88 11.61 9.08 -5.63
C ALA A 88 10.65 8.00 -6.16
N ASN A 89 11.17 6.81 -6.45
CA ASN A 89 10.43 5.69 -7.02
C ASN A 89 10.36 4.49 -6.05
N LYS A 90 10.52 4.72 -4.73
CA LYS A 90 10.52 3.68 -3.70
C LYS A 90 9.62 4.06 -2.53
N LEU A 91 8.97 3.06 -1.98
CA LEU A 91 8.35 3.14 -0.67
C LEU A 91 9.33 2.56 0.35
N LEU A 92 9.52 3.29 1.43
CA LEU A 92 10.41 2.90 2.53
C LEU A 92 9.53 2.68 3.76
N PRO A 93 9.17 1.43 4.09
CA PRO A 93 8.38 1.14 5.27
C PRO A 93 9.07 1.65 6.55
N LEU A 94 8.27 2.16 7.49
CA LEU A 94 8.70 2.52 8.84
C LEU A 94 8.02 1.63 9.87
N ARG A 95 6.74 1.33 9.70
CA ARG A 95 5.97 0.49 10.60
C ARG A 95 4.92 -0.31 9.83
N TYR A 96 4.75 -1.56 10.24
CA TYR A 96 3.69 -2.44 9.75
C TYR A 96 3.05 -3.15 10.93
N THR A 97 1.73 -3.25 10.92
CA THR A 97 0.95 -4.05 11.85
C THR A 97 -0.06 -4.89 11.08
N SER A 98 -0.29 -6.11 11.53
CA SER A 98 -1.39 -6.93 11.03
C SER A 98 -2.02 -7.71 12.15
N LYS A 99 -3.32 -7.93 12.03
CA LYS A 99 -4.09 -8.83 12.88
C LYS A 99 -5.03 -9.63 11.98
N SER A 100 -5.07 -10.93 12.15
CA SER A 100 -6.01 -11.80 11.48
C SER A 100 -6.62 -12.77 12.47
N THR A 101 -7.92 -12.98 12.37
CA THR A 101 -8.67 -13.96 13.16
C THR A 101 -9.33 -14.92 12.19
N ALA A 102 -9.11 -16.20 12.38
CA ALA A 102 -9.76 -17.27 11.63
C ALA A 102 -10.27 -18.29 12.66
N ASP A 103 -11.56 -18.50 12.67
CA ASP A 103 -12.27 -19.24 13.72
C ASP A 103 -11.90 -18.67 15.11
N ASP A 104 -11.24 -19.44 15.98
CA ASP A 104 -10.82 -19.01 17.34
C ASP A 104 -9.35 -18.56 17.40
N ASP A 105 -8.59 -18.69 16.30
CA ASP A 105 -7.17 -18.36 16.26
C ASP A 105 -6.93 -16.90 15.83
N THR A 106 -6.22 -16.15 16.65
CA THR A 106 -5.77 -14.80 16.34
C THR A 106 -4.26 -14.75 16.16
N LEU A 107 -3.84 -14.27 15.00
CA LEU A 107 -2.44 -14.01 14.68
C LEU A 107 -2.20 -12.51 14.53
N ALA A 108 -1.15 -12.00 15.17
CA ALA A 108 -0.74 -10.61 15.08
C ALA A 108 0.74 -10.51 14.71
N VAL A 109 1.08 -9.44 14.03
CA VAL A 109 2.46 -9.05 13.71
C VAL A 109 2.59 -7.55 13.87
N THR A 110 3.68 -7.12 14.50
CA THR A 110 4.14 -5.73 14.50
C THR A 110 5.61 -5.71 14.07
N MET A 111 5.93 -4.87 13.10
CA MET A 111 7.31 -4.66 12.64
C MET A 111 7.62 -3.17 12.58
N THR A 112 8.82 -2.80 13.01
CA THR A 112 9.43 -1.51 12.69
C THR A 112 10.58 -1.71 11.72
N PHE A 113 10.84 -0.69 10.88
CA PHE A 113 11.88 -0.74 9.87
C PHE A 113 12.85 0.41 10.04
N LYS A 114 14.13 0.15 9.74
CA LYS A 114 15.17 1.15 9.66
C LYS A 114 16.06 0.83 8.46
N ASP A 115 16.24 1.80 7.58
CA ASP A 115 17.10 1.69 6.37
C ASP A 115 16.75 0.47 5.49
N GLY A 116 15.44 0.16 5.37
CA GLY A 116 14.92 -0.99 4.61
C GLY A 116 15.06 -2.35 5.30
N ASN A 117 15.53 -2.38 6.54
CA ASN A 117 15.67 -3.62 7.32
C ASN A 117 14.63 -3.66 8.44
N VAL A 118 14.15 -4.84 8.78
CA VAL A 118 13.32 -5.03 9.98
C VAL A 118 14.19 -4.79 11.20
N ASN A 119 13.83 -3.79 11.99
CA ASN A 119 14.53 -3.39 13.21
C ASN A 119 13.98 -4.12 14.43
N GLU A 120 12.65 -4.12 14.60
CA GLU A 120 11.96 -4.81 15.67
C GLU A 120 10.84 -5.69 15.08
N LEU A 121 10.60 -6.81 15.68
CA LEU A 121 9.57 -7.77 15.27
C LEU A 121 8.91 -8.37 16.49
N GLU A 122 7.61 -8.17 16.60
CA GLU A 122 6.73 -8.88 17.49
C GLU A 122 5.73 -9.67 16.64
N ALA A 123 5.65 -10.98 16.85
CA ALA A 123 4.73 -11.83 16.09
C ALA A 123 4.20 -12.93 17.00
N SER A 124 2.88 -13.20 16.95
CA SER A 124 2.30 -14.38 17.57
C SER A 124 2.99 -15.63 17.05
N GLU A 125 3.17 -16.63 17.89
CA GLU A 125 3.73 -17.91 17.44
C GLU A 125 2.81 -18.54 16.38
N PRO A 126 3.35 -18.98 15.24
CA PRO A 126 2.56 -19.70 14.28
C PRO A 126 2.21 -21.11 14.83
N PRO A 127 1.14 -21.72 14.36
CA PRO A 127 0.87 -23.11 14.69
C PRO A 127 2.10 -24.00 14.48
N PRO A 128 2.33 -24.98 15.34
CA PRO A 128 3.50 -25.87 15.25
C PRO A 128 3.63 -26.51 13.85
N GLY A 129 4.83 -26.67 13.36
CA GLY A 129 5.09 -27.29 12.07
C GLY A 129 6.57 -27.55 11.89
N GLU A 130 6.94 -28.80 11.75
CA GLU A 130 8.35 -29.26 11.71
C GLU A 130 9.02 -29.04 10.36
N ASP A 131 8.26 -28.82 9.28
CA ASP A 131 8.76 -28.72 7.90
C ASP A 131 9.00 -27.30 7.40
N ARG A 132 9.18 -26.32 8.30
CA ARG A 132 9.41 -24.92 7.91
C ARG A 132 10.84 -24.69 7.46
N VAL A 133 10.99 -23.90 6.39
CA VAL A 133 12.29 -23.37 5.98
C VAL A 133 12.75 -22.33 7.00
N VAL A 134 13.99 -22.50 7.50
CA VAL A 134 14.52 -21.66 8.60
C VAL A 134 14.64 -20.20 8.16
N LEU A 135 14.16 -19.30 9.01
CA LEU A 135 14.37 -17.85 8.89
C LEU A 135 15.71 -17.47 9.54
N THR A 136 16.46 -16.63 8.86
CA THR A 136 17.70 -16.01 9.38
C THR A 136 17.55 -14.49 9.43
N THR A 137 18.48 -13.80 10.04
CA THR A 137 18.54 -12.33 10.09
C THR A 137 18.66 -11.71 8.68
N GLU A 138 19.33 -12.39 7.75
CA GLU A 138 19.47 -11.93 6.35
C GLU A 138 18.13 -11.82 5.64
N HIS A 139 17.17 -12.69 5.97
CA HIS A 139 15.82 -12.67 5.40
C HIS A 139 14.97 -11.45 5.82
N ARG A 140 15.47 -10.63 6.73
CA ARG A 140 14.82 -9.41 7.24
C ARG A 140 15.45 -8.14 6.68
N ARG A 141 16.40 -8.26 5.74
CA ARG A 141 17.12 -7.13 5.14
C ARG A 141 16.55 -6.73 3.80
N GLN A 142 16.50 -5.40 3.56
CA GLN A 142 16.04 -4.79 2.31
C GLN A 142 14.71 -5.37 1.85
N VAL A 143 13.71 -5.34 2.75
CA VAL A 143 12.39 -5.92 2.53
C VAL A 143 11.28 -4.89 2.68
N LEU A 144 10.16 -5.16 2.04
CA LEU A 144 8.89 -4.47 2.22
C LEU A 144 7.98 -5.31 3.12
N ASP A 145 7.05 -4.65 3.80
CA ASP A 145 5.90 -5.34 4.34
C ASP A 145 4.87 -5.68 3.24
N PRO A 146 3.95 -6.63 3.48
CA PRO A 146 2.97 -7.06 2.47
C PRO A 146 2.07 -5.94 1.94
N LEU A 147 1.71 -4.97 2.78
CA LEU A 147 0.78 -3.92 2.40
C LEU A 147 1.48 -2.83 1.57
N SER A 148 2.70 -2.45 1.95
CA SER A 148 3.53 -1.54 1.14
C SER A 148 3.89 -2.16 -0.21
N ALA A 149 4.06 -3.48 -0.30
CA ALA A 149 4.34 -4.17 -1.56
C ALA A 149 3.16 -4.13 -2.56
N LEU A 150 1.94 -3.86 -2.12
CA LEU A 150 0.79 -3.64 -3.00
C LEU A 150 0.80 -2.26 -3.67
N LEU A 151 1.55 -1.31 -3.13
CA LEU A 151 1.66 0.03 -3.69
C LEU A 151 2.87 0.10 -4.62
N VAL A 152 2.64 0.48 -5.87
CA VAL A 152 3.68 0.51 -6.88
C VAL A 152 3.95 1.95 -7.33
N PRO A 153 5.07 2.56 -6.94
CA PRO A 153 5.46 3.87 -7.47
C PRO A 153 5.66 3.83 -8.98
N ALA A 154 4.99 4.74 -9.69
CA ALA A 154 5.05 4.86 -11.15
C ALA A 154 6.20 5.75 -11.64
N GLY A 155 6.78 6.55 -10.74
CA GLY A 155 7.81 7.52 -11.10
C GLY A 155 7.31 8.58 -12.08
N ASP A 156 8.24 9.18 -12.82
CA ASP A 156 7.93 10.22 -13.81
C ASP A 156 7.31 9.64 -15.10
N ALA A 157 7.55 8.36 -15.38
CA ALA A 157 7.00 7.68 -16.55
C ALA A 157 5.48 7.41 -16.46
N GLY A 158 4.90 7.58 -15.25
CA GLY A 158 3.49 7.33 -15.03
C GLY A 158 3.11 5.86 -15.27
N LEU A 159 1.88 5.66 -15.75
CA LEU A 159 1.37 4.33 -16.08
C LEU A 159 2.02 3.81 -17.37
N SER A 160 3.02 2.96 -17.21
CA SER A 160 3.80 2.38 -18.32
C SER A 160 4.21 0.94 -18.00
N GLU A 161 4.83 0.26 -18.97
CA GLU A 161 5.37 -1.10 -18.74
C GLU A 161 6.43 -1.15 -17.62
N ALA A 162 7.13 -0.04 -17.36
CA ALA A 162 8.18 0.05 -16.35
C ALA A 162 7.66 -0.24 -14.93
N VAL A 163 6.37 0.01 -14.66
CA VAL A 163 5.77 -0.27 -13.34
C VAL A 163 5.75 -1.77 -13.00
N CYS A 164 5.74 -2.64 -14.03
CA CYS A 164 5.78 -4.09 -13.87
C CYS A 164 7.20 -4.68 -13.93
N ARG A 165 8.25 -3.89 -14.18
CA ARG A 165 9.63 -4.41 -14.28
C ARG A 165 10.34 -4.31 -12.94
N ARG A 166 9.93 -5.12 -11.96
CA ARG A 166 10.50 -5.08 -10.60
C ARG A 166 10.35 -6.39 -9.84
N VAL A 167 11.23 -6.58 -8.89
CA VAL A 167 11.11 -7.60 -7.85
C VAL A 167 10.84 -6.89 -6.54
N LEU A 168 9.82 -7.34 -5.82
CA LEU A 168 9.41 -6.84 -4.52
C LEU A 168 9.80 -7.86 -3.45
N PRO A 169 10.88 -7.63 -2.68
CA PRO A 169 11.28 -8.50 -1.59
C PRO A 169 10.35 -8.25 -0.39
N VAL A 170 9.54 -9.24 -0.02
CA VAL A 170 8.53 -9.10 1.02
C VAL A 170 8.86 -9.95 2.24
N PHE A 171 8.66 -9.37 3.42
CA PHE A 171 8.68 -10.08 4.70
C PHE A 171 7.39 -9.76 5.48
N ASP A 172 6.62 -10.79 5.82
CA ASP A 172 5.33 -10.67 6.49
C ASP A 172 5.39 -10.85 8.03
N GLY A 173 6.60 -10.88 8.58
CA GLY A 173 6.85 -11.17 9.99
C GLY A 173 7.13 -12.65 10.27
N ARG A 174 6.79 -13.54 9.34
CA ARG A 174 6.96 -15.00 9.46
C ARG A 174 7.54 -15.67 8.24
N ARG A 175 7.36 -15.06 7.06
CA ARG A 175 7.78 -15.61 5.76
C ARG A 175 8.49 -14.54 4.95
N ARG A 176 9.53 -14.96 4.26
CA ARG A 176 10.26 -14.19 3.27
C ARG A 176 9.96 -14.75 1.89
N TYR A 177 9.52 -13.90 0.98
CA TYR A 177 9.23 -14.24 -0.40
C TYR A 177 9.48 -13.06 -1.32
N ASP A 178 9.70 -13.32 -2.59
CA ASP A 178 9.76 -12.30 -3.63
C ASP A 178 8.49 -12.35 -4.49
N LEU A 179 8.03 -11.15 -4.90
CA LEU A 179 7.03 -10.99 -5.94
C LEU A 179 7.72 -10.36 -7.15
N SER A 180 7.91 -11.15 -8.20
CA SER A 180 8.45 -10.65 -9.46
C SER A 180 7.31 -10.22 -10.37
N LEU A 181 7.33 -8.93 -10.78
CA LEU A 181 6.34 -8.37 -11.68
C LEU A 181 6.91 -8.31 -13.11
N SER A 182 6.11 -8.75 -14.09
CA SER A 182 6.41 -8.66 -15.51
C SER A 182 5.23 -8.05 -16.26
N PHE A 183 5.50 -7.13 -17.20
CA PHE A 183 4.45 -6.45 -17.95
C PHE A 183 3.72 -7.39 -18.90
N LYS A 184 2.40 -7.32 -18.93
CA LYS A 184 1.55 -8.03 -19.90
C LYS A 184 0.87 -7.08 -20.88
N ARG A 185 0.15 -6.07 -20.39
CA ARG A 185 -0.63 -5.13 -21.22
C ARG A 185 -1.11 -3.92 -20.44
N ILE A 186 -1.56 -2.91 -21.15
CA ILE A 186 -2.44 -1.87 -20.61
C ILE A 186 -3.88 -2.26 -20.97
N GLU A 187 -4.80 -2.16 -20.03
CA GLU A 187 -6.22 -2.40 -20.29
C GLU A 187 -7.08 -1.27 -19.69
N GLN A 188 -8.29 -1.09 -20.22
CA GLN A 188 -9.27 -0.18 -19.64
C GLN A 188 -10.02 -0.89 -18.53
N VAL A 189 -10.07 -0.27 -17.36
CA VAL A 189 -10.80 -0.77 -16.20
C VAL A 189 -11.85 0.24 -15.75
N LYS A 190 -12.91 -0.24 -15.10
CA LYS A 190 -13.97 0.60 -14.56
C LYS A 190 -14.47 0.01 -13.26
N ALA A 191 -14.42 0.77 -12.18
CA ALA A 191 -15.09 0.47 -10.92
C ALA A 191 -16.57 0.86 -11.01
N SER A 192 -17.41 0.32 -10.14
CA SER A 192 -18.81 0.75 -10.01
C SER A 192 -18.90 2.20 -9.53
N GLN A 193 -17.91 2.62 -8.71
CA GLN A 193 -17.77 3.98 -8.20
C GLN A 193 -16.31 4.45 -8.31
N GLY A 194 -16.09 5.67 -8.80
CA GLY A 194 -14.79 6.31 -8.90
C GLY A 194 -14.07 6.00 -10.21
N TYR A 195 -12.92 5.37 -10.17
CA TYR A 195 -11.99 5.24 -11.28
C TYR A 195 -12.55 4.50 -12.50
N ALA A 196 -12.39 5.13 -13.65
CA ALA A 196 -12.52 4.52 -14.97
C ALA A 196 -11.35 5.02 -15.83
N GLY A 197 -10.53 4.13 -16.35
CA GLY A 197 -9.34 4.51 -17.11
C GLY A 197 -8.36 3.35 -17.31
N PRO A 198 -7.15 3.63 -17.80
CA PRO A 198 -6.15 2.61 -18.08
C PRO A 198 -5.52 2.05 -16.80
N ALA A 199 -5.25 0.75 -16.77
CA ALA A 199 -4.50 0.05 -15.74
C ALA A 199 -3.36 -0.76 -16.38
N ALA A 200 -2.21 -0.84 -15.71
CA ALA A 200 -1.13 -1.71 -16.12
C ALA A 200 -1.35 -3.11 -15.55
N VAL A 201 -1.44 -4.11 -16.40
CA VAL A 201 -1.54 -5.50 -16.00
C VAL A 201 -0.16 -6.12 -15.96
N CYS A 202 0.24 -6.55 -14.77
CA CYS A 202 1.48 -7.28 -14.53
C CYS A 202 1.15 -8.75 -14.27
N SER A 203 1.94 -9.65 -14.83
CA SER A 203 2.06 -11.02 -14.33
C SER A 203 2.85 -10.99 -13.03
N VAL A 204 2.44 -11.78 -12.05
CA VAL A 204 3.07 -11.86 -10.72
C VAL A 204 3.58 -13.27 -10.50
N THR A 205 4.89 -13.43 -10.32
CA THR A 205 5.51 -14.70 -9.92
C THR A 205 5.85 -14.64 -8.43
N PHE A 206 5.35 -15.61 -7.69
CA PHE A 206 5.66 -15.78 -6.27
C PHE A 206 6.84 -16.71 -6.10
N GLN A 207 7.88 -16.26 -5.40
CA GLN A 207 9.06 -17.03 -5.08
C GLN A 207 9.22 -17.14 -3.55
N PRO A 208 8.90 -18.29 -2.95
CA PRO A 208 9.10 -18.51 -1.51
C PRO A 208 10.60 -18.65 -1.20
N ILE A 209 11.06 -18.00 -0.14
CA ILE A 209 12.47 -18.03 0.26
C ILE A 209 12.63 -18.70 1.62
N ALA A 210 11.93 -18.25 2.65
CA ALA A 210 12.07 -18.80 4.00
C ALA A 210 10.80 -18.63 4.85
N GLY A 211 10.68 -19.37 5.95
CA GLY A 211 9.59 -19.28 6.92
C GLY A 211 8.31 -20.02 6.53
N HIS A 212 8.18 -20.46 5.28
CA HIS A 212 7.04 -21.23 4.80
C HIS A 212 7.15 -22.72 5.16
N ARG A 213 6.01 -23.37 5.27
CA ARG A 213 5.94 -24.84 5.37
C ARG A 213 6.09 -25.43 3.98
N ARG A 214 7.01 -26.39 3.81
CA ARG A 214 7.22 -27.07 2.51
C ARG A 214 5.99 -27.83 2.04
N SER A 215 5.23 -28.40 2.98
CA SER A 215 4.01 -29.16 2.72
C SER A 215 2.75 -28.28 2.59
N SER A 216 2.87 -26.94 2.52
CA SER A 216 1.73 -26.05 2.43
C SER A 216 0.99 -26.15 1.10
N PRO A 217 -0.31 -26.53 1.08
CA PRO A 217 -1.10 -26.53 -0.16
C PRO A 217 -1.19 -25.12 -0.82
N LEU A 218 -1.21 -24.06 0.00
CA LEU A 218 -1.18 -22.68 -0.51
C LEU A 218 0.16 -22.38 -1.21
N LEU A 219 1.27 -22.89 -0.68
CA LEU A 219 2.58 -22.72 -1.32
C LEU A 219 2.59 -23.41 -2.67
N THR A 220 2.21 -24.68 -2.74
CA THR A 220 2.05 -25.43 -3.97
C THR A 220 1.18 -24.68 -4.97
N PHE A 221 0.03 -24.16 -4.50
CA PHE A 221 -0.85 -23.34 -5.33
C PHE A 221 -0.15 -22.11 -5.92
N LEU A 222 0.63 -21.37 -5.12
CA LEU A 222 1.31 -20.15 -5.57
C LEU A 222 2.54 -20.41 -6.44
N THR A 223 3.16 -21.59 -6.35
CA THR A 223 4.40 -21.93 -7.07
C THR A 223 4.19 -22.79 -8.32
N ASP A 224 3.01 -23.42 -8.50
CA ASP A 224 2.71 -24.32 -9.61
C ASP A 224 2.58 -23.63 -10.99
N GLY A 225 3.29 -22.52 -11.20
CA GLY A 225 3.34 -21.81 -12.49
C GLY A 225 2.01 -21.19 -12.93
N ARG A 226 1.11 -20.93 -12.00
CA ARG A 226 -0.20 -20.36 -12.27
C ARG A 226 -0.10 -18.92 -12.71
N ASP A 227 -0.98 -18.54 -13.62
CA ASP A 227 -1.06 -17.17 -14.12
C ASP A 227 -1.73 -16.29 -13.05
N VAL A 228 -0.92 -15.58 -12.28
CA VAL A 228 -1.38 -14.54 -11.36
C VAL A 228 -1.19 -13.20 -12.04
N GLU A 229 -2.28 -12.46 -12.22
CA GLU A 229 -2.27 -11.11 -12.77
C GLU A 229 -2.66 -10.08 -11.72
N MET A 230 -1.99 -8.94 -11.74
CA MET A 230 -2.35 -7.76 -10.97
C MET A 230 -2.51 -6.56 -11.89
N ALA A 231 -3.72 -6.05 -12.01
CA ALA A 231 -4.02 -4.80 -12.69
C ALA A 231 -3.82 -3.65 -11.70
N LEU A 232 -2.92 -2.74 -12.03
CA LEU A 232 -2.53 -1.58 -11.23
C LEU A 232 -3.13 -0.32 -11.81
N ALA A 233 -3.96 0.38 -11.03
CA ALA A 233 -4.55 1.66 -11.41
C ALA A 233 -3.94 2.83 -10.63
N PRO A 234 -3.86 4.02 -11.22
CA PRO A 234 -3.28 5.18 -10.55
C PRO A 234 -4.18 5.68 -9.42
N ILE A 235 -3.58 5.98 -8.28
CA ILE A 235 -4.20 6.74 -7.21
C ILE A 235 -4.14 8.22 -7.61
N ALA A 236 -5.31 8.83 -7.80
CA ALA A 236 -5.39 10.22 -8.24
C ALA A 236 -4.61 11.15 -7.29
N GLY A 237 -3.88 12.11 -7.87
CA GLY A 237 -3.06 13.07 -7.11
C GLY A 237 -1.76 12.52 -6.53
N SER A 238 -1.47 11.22 -6.72
CA SER A 238 -0.20 10.61 -6.33
C SER A 238 0.54 10.05 -7.55
N ARG A 239 1.82 9.72 -7.37
CA ARG A 239 2.61 8.98 -8.37
C ARG A 239 2.67 7.48 -8.05
N THR A 240 1.64 6.97 -7.38
CA THR A 240 1.58 5.59 -6.92
C THR A 240 0.37 4.90 -7.53
N LEU A 241 0.55 3.64 -7.86
CA LEU A 241 -0.50 2.75 -8.33
C LEU A 241 -0.90 1.80 -7.20
N ALA A 242 -2.17 1.42 -7.17
CA ALA A 242 -2.68 0.38 -6.27
C ALA A 242 -3.39 -0.73 -7.06
N PRO A 243 -3.55 -1.92 -6.49
CA PRO A 243 -4.28 -3.00 -7.13
C PRO A 243 -5.72 -2.62 -7.41
N PHE A 244 -6.11 -2.67 -8.68
CA PHE A 244 -7.51 -2.56 -9.11
C PHE A 244 -8.16 -3.94 -9.21
N ARG A 245 -7.39 -4.92 -9.68
CA ARG A 245 -7.80 -6.32 -9.76
C ARG A 245 -6.60 -7.23 -9.55
N ILE A 246 -6.79 -8.29 -8.77
CA ILE A 246 -5.86 -9.41 -8.70
C ILE A 246 -6.63 -10.65 -9.12
N THR A 247 -6.08 -11.40 -10.06
CA THR A 247 -6.66 -12.66 -10.55
C THR A 247 -5.63 -13.76 -10.41
N ALA A 248 -6.05 -14.90 -9.86
CA ALA A 248 -5.23 -16.11 -9.82
C ALA A 248 -6.05 -17.27 -10.41
N THR A 249 -5.48 -17.98 -11.38
CA THR A 249 -6.14 -19.13 -11.99
C THR A 249 -5.98 -20.35 -11.09
N TYR A 250 -7.09 -21.03 -10.77
CA TYR A 250 -7.13 -22.24 -9.97
C TYR A 250 -7.94 -23.33 -10.66
N MET A 251 -7.72 -24.60 -10.25
CA MET A 251 -8.37 -25.77 -10.87
C MET A 251 -9.91 -25.68 -10.83
N LEU A 252 -10.47 -25.08 -9.79
CA LEU A 252 -11.91 -24.88 -9.60
C LEU A 252 -12.43 -23.57 -10.20
N GLY A 253 -11.59 -22.81 -10.91
CA GLY A 253 -11.92 -21.50 -11.47
C GLY A 253 -11.02 -20.39 -10.97
N ASN A 254 -11.24 -19.18 -11.44
CA ASN A 254 -10.42 -18.03 -11.05
C ASN A 254 -10.80 -17.51 -9.67
N VAL A 255 -9.78 -17.21 -8.85
CA VAL A 255 -9.91 -16.35 -7.68
C VAL A 255 -9.69 -14.92 -8.14
N VAL A 256 -10.66 -14.06 -7.90
CA VAL A 256 -10.61 -12.65 -8.33
C VAL A 256 -10.90 -11.74 -7.15
N MET A 257 -9.98 -10.83 -6.87
CA MET A 257 -10.23 -9.63 -6.06
C MET A 257 -10.40 -8.45 -7.02
N GLN A 258 -11.57 -7.83 -7.03
CA GLN A 258 -11.94 -6.77 -7.97
C GLN A 258 -12.40 -5.53 -7.24
N ALA A 259 -11.84 -4.36 -7.57
CA ALA A 259 -12.31 -3.08 -7.04
C ALA A 259 -13.73 -2.77 -7.55
N THR A 260 -14.62 -2.50 -6.61
CA THR A 260 -15.99 -2.00 -6.83
C THR A 260 -16.06 -0.49 -6.60
N ARG A 261 -15.22 0.03 -5.69
CA ARG A 261 -14.94 1.45 -5.50
C ARG A 261 -13.44 1.66 -5.61
N PHE A 262 -13.03 2.77 -6.24
CA PHE A 262 -11.61 3.15 -6.35
C PHE A 262 -11.53 4.64 -6.60
N GLU A 263 -11.29 5.43 -5.57
CA GLU A 263 -11.39 6.89 -5.67
C GLU A 263 -10.41 7.62 -4.73
N ALA A 264 -10.05 8.84 -5.13
CA ALA A 264 -9.39 9.78 -4.24
C ALA A 264 -10.42 10.41 -3.30
N THR A 265 -10.05 10.57 -2.04
CA THR A 265 -10.86 11.25 -1.03
C THR A 265 -10.14 12.50 -0.56
N ALA A 266 -10.90 13.57 -0.24
CA ALA A 266 -10.32 14.71 0.46
C ALA A 266 -9.93 14.25 1.87
N THR A 267 -8.64 14.21 2.17
CA THR A 267 -8.20 13.97 3.56
C THR A 267 -8.38 15.25 4.34
N PRO A 268 -9.11 15.24 5.46
CA PRO A 268 -9.13 16.39 6.36
C PRO A 268 -7.69 16.68 6.81
N ALA A 269 -7.27 17.93 6.71
CA ALA A 269 -6.00 18.35 7.28
C ALA A 269 -5.94 17.91 8.75
N PRO A 270 -4.83 17.35 9.25
CA PRO A 270 -4.74 17.02 10.66
C PRO A 270 -4.98 18.28 11.47
N THR A 271 -6.03 18.26 12.30
CA THR A 271 -6.32 19.33 13.24
C THR A 271 -5.12 19.41 14.18
N ARG A 272 -4.30 20.44 14.05
CA ARG A 272 -3.26 20.72 15.05
C ARG A 272 -3.97 20.78 16.40
N ALA A 273 -3.72 19.77 17.23
CA ALA A 273 -4.08 19.88 18.64
C ALA A 273 -3.37 21.12 19.16
N SER A 274 -4.14 22.13 19.53
CA SER A 274 -3.66 23.28 20.28
C SER A 274 -3.05 22.71 21.57
N GLN A 275 -1.72 22.76 21.66
CA GLN A 275 -1.05 22.50 22.94
C GLN A 275 -1.50 23.58 23.94
N PRO A 276 -1.82 23.18 25.18
CA PRO A 276 -2.14 24.10 26.25
C PRO A 276 -0.97 24.96 26.69
#